data_d9445a7aafb2e9822c76b264bc4fbd2d
#
_entry.id   d9445a7aafb2e9822c76b264bc4fbd2d
#
_cell.length_a   1.000
_cell.length_b   1.000
_cell.length_c   1.000
_cell.angle_alpha   90.00
_cell.angle_beta   90.00
_cell.angle_gamma   90.00
#
_symmetry.space_group_name_H-M   'P 1'
#
loop_
_entity.id
_entity.type
_entity.pdbx_description
1 polymer ?
#
loop_
_entity_poly.entity_id
_entity_poly.type
_entity_poly.pdbx_seq_one_letter_code
_entity_poly.pdbx_strand_id
1 'polypeptide(L)'
;MVPSDERPTHRIQTVQPLSAADKLRQDRPTSVRPSRSSPRVAPRWAYDNREMNPKLSLLQPYPFERLRLLFAKITPNPAFSPISLGIGEPKHATPAFLKQALADALDTGLATYPATAGTPELRQACADWMQRRYGVAVNPSTQILPVNGSREALFSFAQTVLDATRPNATVVFPNPFYQIYEGAALLGGAAPHYVASDPTRNFAPDWASVPDAVWANTQLLFVCSPGNPTGAVMPLEEWSKLFELSDRHGFVIASDECYSEIYFRDEAPLGGLEAALKLGRTDFKNLVAFTSLSKRSNVPGLRSGFVAGDAAWIKPFLLYRTYHGGAMSPAVQTASIAAWGDEAHVIENRRMYREKFAQVTPLLAKELDVALPDAAFYLWAGVPERFAHRNNGLSADEAFASELLLQYNVTVLPGSYLAREANGFNPGAGRVRMALVAETAECLEAAERIVRFCKA
;
A
#
# COMPACT_ATOMS: atom_id res chain seq x y z
N MET A 1 27.27 -52.52 -34.14
CA MET A 1 25.93 -53.04 -34.42
C MET A 1 24.92 -52.15 -33.65
N VAL A 2 24.24 -51.32 -34.39
CA VAL A 2 23.11 -50.50 -33.93
C VAL A 2 21.84 -51.30 -34.25
N PRO A 3 20.76 -51.18 -33.45
CA PRO A 3 19.49 -50.82 -34.03
C PRO A 3 18.87 -49.63 -33.26
N SER A 4 18.59 -48.54 -33.95
CA SER A 4 17.36 -47.95 -34.56
C SER A 4 16.14 -48.00 -33.64
N ASP A 5 15.78 -46.85 -33.08
CA ASP A 5 14.73 -45.93 -33.42
C ASP A 5 13.29 -46.48 -33.37
N GLU A 6 12.48 -45.90 -32.47
CA GLU A 6 11.06 -45.66 -32.70
C GLU A 6 10.51 -44.69 -31.65
N ARG A 7 10.14 -43.48 -32.12
CA ARG A 7 9.34 -42.49 -31.36
C ARG A 7 7.85 -42.70 -31.67
N PRO A 8 6.96 -42.60 -30.72
CA PRO A 8 5.54 -42.45 -31.01
C PRO A 8 5.16 -40.97 -31.14
N THR A 9 4.68 -40.64 -32.32
CA THR A 9 4.03 -39.36 -32.66
C THR A 9 2.62 -39.30 -32.06
N HIS A 10 2.37 -38.33 -31.18
CA HIS A 10 1.01 -37.98 -30.77
C HIS A 10 0.40 -36.97 -31.75
N ARG A 11 -0.68 -37.42 -32.42
CA ARG A 11 -1.59 -36.64 -33.27
C ARG A 11 -2.38 -35.64 -32.43
N ILE A 12 -2.27 -34.37 -32.82
CA ILE A 12 -3.16 -33.31 -32.38
C ILE A 12 -4.46 -33.43 -33.17
N GLN A 13 -5.59 -33.66 -32.51
CA GLN A 13 -6.93 -33.55 -33.10
C GLN A 13 -7.38 -32.08 -33.08
N THR A 14 -7.58 -31.54 -34.26
CA THR A 14 -8.22 -30.27 -34.53
C THR A 14 -9.74 -30.43 -34.35
N VAL A 15 -10.33 -29.61 -33.49
CA VAL A 15 -11.78 -29.44 -33.35
C VAL A 15 -12.24 -28.33 -34.27
N GLN A 16 -13.12 -28.63 -35.20
CA GLN A 16 -13.77 -27.66 -36.09
C GLN A 16 -14.97 -26.98 -35.40
N PRO A 17 -15.28 -25.72 -35.76
CA PRO A 17 -16.40 -24.99 -35.19
C PRO A 17 -17.73 -25.35 -35.82
N LEU A 18 -18.77 -25.47 -34.99
CA LEU A 18 -20.16 -25.66 -35.43
C LEU A 18 -20.77 -24.32 -35.89
N SER A 19 -21.42 -24.38 -37.04
CA SER A 19 -22.09 -23.27 -37.71
C SER A 19 -23.46 -22.96 -37.13
N ALA A 20 -23.82 -21.67 -37.26
CA ALA A 20 -25.15 -21.15 -36.94
C ALA A 20 -26.21 -21.64 -37.93
N ALA A 21 -27.40 -21.96 -37.45
CA ALA A 21 -28.73 -21.65 -37.97
C ALA A 21 -29.77 -22.68 -37.53
N ASP A 22 -30.84 -22.22 -36.87
CA ASP A 22 -32.25 -22.39 -37.21
C ASP A 22 -33.11 -21.79 -36.06
N LYS A 23 -33.69 -20.68 -36.31
CA LYS A 23 -35.00 -20.26 -36.81
C LYS A 23 -36.20 -20.58 -35.89
N LEU A 24 -36.79 -19.47 -35.41
CA LEU A 24 -38.21 -19.04 -35.52
C LEU A 24 -39.30 -19.77 -34.69
N ARG A 25 -40.01 -19.07 -33.80
CA ARG A 25 -41.23 -18.30 -34.03
C ARG A 25 -41.82 -17.78 -32.71
N GLN A 26 -42.14 -16.50 -32.69
CA GLN A 26 -43.41 -15.82 -32.41
C GLN A 26 -44.26 -16.28 -31.21
N ASP A 27 -44.45 -15.30 -30.24
CA ASP A 27 -45.77 -14.67 -30.06
C ASP A 27 -45.64 -13.44 -29.11
N ARG A 28 -46.27 -12.31 -29.51
CA ARG A 28 -46.58 -11.15 -28.66
C ARG A 28 -48.01 -11.28 -28.16
N PRO A 29 -48.38 -10.68 -27.01
CA PRO A 29 -49.08 -9.41 -27.11
C PRO A 29 -48.81 -8.32 -26.08
N THR A 30 -48.87 -7.08 -26.56
CA THR A 30 -49.47 -5.83 -26.09
C THR A 30 -49.33 -5.31 -24.66
N SER A 31 -48.67 -4.12 -24.62
CA SER A 31 -48.97 -2.86 -23.89
C SER A 31 -49.39 -2.89 -22.42
N VAL A 32 -48.63 -2.12 -21.61
CA VAL A 32 -49.11 -0.94 -20.81
C VAL A 32 -47.90 -0.18 -20.28
N ARG A 33 -47.82 1.15 -20.55
CA ARG A 33 -46.98 2.10 -19.79
C ARG A 33 -47.66 2.43 -18.46
N PRO A 34 -46.88 2.66 -17.39
CA PRO A 34 -46.73 4.06 -16.95
C PRO A 34 -45.31 4.46 -16.51
N SER A 35 -45.09 5.74 -16.65
CA SER A 35 -43.99 6.54 -16.19
C SER A 35 -43.80 6.50 -14.66
N ARG A 36 -42.59 6.31 -14.18
CA ARG A 36 -42.05 6.92 -12.94
C ARG A 36 -40.53 6.88 -12.96
N SER A 37 -39.95 8.05 -12.74
CA SER A 37 -38.55 8.31 -12.51
C SER A 37 -37.97 7.39 -11.42
N SER A 38 -37.03 6.54 -11.80
CA SER A 38 -36.26 5.72 -10.86
C SER A 38 -34.92 6.39 -10.59
N PRO A 39 -34.43 6.42 -9.34
CA PRO A 39 -33.09 6.90 -9.03
C PRO A 39 -32.05 6.02 -9.73
N ARG A 40 -30.98 6.65 -10.23
CA ARG A 40 -29.86 5.96 -10.86
C ARG A 40 -29.24 4.98 -9.86
N VAL A 41 -29.54 3.72 -10.00
CA VAL A 41 -28.87 2.63 -9.30
C VAL A 41 -27.48 2.49 -9.92
N ALA A 42 -26.46 2.70 -9.11
CA ALA A 42 -25.09 2.36 -9.46
C ALA A 42 -25.02 0.91 -9.96
N PRO A 43 -24.13 0.56 -10.92
CA PRO A 43 -24.02 -0.80 -11.41
C PRO A 43 -23.65 -1.74 -10.25
N ARG A 44 -24.61 -2.52 -9.79
CA ARG A 44 -24.35 -3.68 -8.95
C ARG A 44 -23.50 -4.64 -9.78
N TRP A 45 -22.28 -4.88 -9.36
CA TRP A 45 -21.54 -6.07 -9.73
C TRP A 45 -22.32 -7.23 -9.13
N ALA A 46 -23.22 -7.79 -9.94
CA ALA A 46 -24.04 -8.92 -9.52
C ALA A 46 -23.20 -10.21 -9.58
N TYR A 47 -22.33 -10.39 -8.62
CA TYR A 47 -22.08 -11.72 -8.14
C TYR A 47 -23.34 -12.16 -7.41
N ASP A 48 -23.87 -13.32 -7.71
CA ASP A 48 -24.96 -13.94 -6.96
C ASP A 48 -24.39 -14.31 -5.58
N ASN A 49 -24.45 -13.34 -4.64
CA ASN A 49 -23.78 -13.39 -3.35
C ASN A 49 -24.48 -14.29 -2.32
N ARG A 50 -25.44 -15.11 -2.74
CA ARG A 50 -26.23 -15.89 -1.79
C ARG A 50 -25.45 -17.00 -1.07
N GLU A 51 -24.21 -17.28 -1.53
CA GLU A 51 -23.32 -18.31 -0.93
C GLU A 51 -21.92 -17.81 -0.60
N MET A 52 -21.59 -16.51 -0.84
CA MET A 52 -20.26 -15.94 -0.60
C MET A 52 -20.19 -15.25 0.76
N ASN A 53 -18.97 -15.04 1.25
CA ASN A 53 -18.73 -14.27 2.46
C ASN A 53 -19.36 -12.88 2.37
N PRO A 54 -20.39 -12.55 3.18
CA PRO A 54 -21.11 -11.29 3.08
C PRO A 54 -20.24 -10.06 3.39
N LYS A 55 -19.10 -10.25 4.09
CA LYS A 55 -18.14 -9.17 4.38
C LYS A 55 -17.45 -8.63 3.12
N LEU A 56 -17.40 -9.39 2.02
CA LEU A 56 -16.86 -8.90 0.75
C LEU A 56 -17.64 -7.69 0.20
N SER A 57 -18.95 -7.61 0.47
CA SER A 57 -19.78 -6.48 0.06
C SER A 57 -19.48 -5.18 0.82
N LEU A 58 -18.75 -5.25 1.94
CA LEU A 58 -18.32 -4.09 2.71
C LEU A 58 -17.09 -3.39 2.09
N LEU A 59 -16.33 -4.12 1.25
CA LEU A 59 -15.12 -3.57 0.64
C LEU A 59 -15.48 -2.49 -0.38
N GLN A 60 -14.77 -1.36 -0.31
CA GLN A 60 -14.88 -0.30 -1.30
C GLN A 60 -14.04 -0.64 -2.54
N PRO A 61 -14.42 -0.15 -3.74
CA PRO A 61 -13.57 -0.27 -4.92
C PRO A 61 -12.18 0.31 -4.64
N TYR A 62 -11.15 -0.44 -5.04
CA TYR A 62 -9.76 -0.02 -4.81
C TYR A 62 -9.46 1.32 -5.50
N PRO A 63 -8.63 2.22 -4.93
CA PRO A 63 -8.39 3.57 -5.47
C PRO A 63 -8.05 3.61 -6.95
N PHE A 64 -7.25 2.66 -7.44
CA PHE A 64 -6.88 2.60 -8.86
C PHE A 64 -8.03 2.15 -9.78
N GLU A 65 -8.95 1.36 -9.28
CA GLU A 65 -10.18 1.03 -10.01
C GLU A 65 -11.12 2.24 -10.09
N ARG A 66 -11.25 2.99 -8.99
CA ARG A 66 -11.98 4.27 -8.99
C ARG A 66 -11.36 5.25 -9.99
N LEU A 67 -10.00 5.36 -10.00
CA LEU A 67 -9.27 6.20 -10.93
C LEU A 67 -9.52 5.78 -12.39
N ARG A 68 -9.47 4.48 -12.68
CA ARG A 68 -9.78 3.93 -14.00
C ARG A 68 -11.18 4.30 -14.46
N LEU A 69 -12.17 4.22 -13.56
CA LEU A 69 -13.57 4.58 -13.86
C LEU A 69 -13.73 6.09 -14.07
N LEU A 70 -13.05 6.92 -13.27
CA LEU A 70 -13.05 8.39 -13.44
C LEU A 70 -12.53 8.78 -14.82
N PHE A 71 -11.48 8.13 -15.28
CA PHE A 71 -10.83 8.44 -16.56
C PHE A 71 -11.41 7.71 -17.79
N ALA A 72 -12.37 6.80 -17.60
CA ALA A 72 -12.87 5.92 -18.66
C ALA A 72 -13.46 6.65 -19.89
N LYS A 73 -13.91 7.90 -19.72
CA LYS A 73 -14.50 8.71 -20.80
C LYS A 73 -13.63 9.90 -21.21
N ILE A 74 -12.40 9.98 -20.68
CA ILE A 74 -11.49 11.08 -20.99
C ILE A 74 -10.57 10.64 -22.13
N THR A 75 -10.52 11.47 -23.18
CA THR A 75 -9.51 11.35 -24.23
C THR A 75 -8.42 12.38 -23.96
N PRO A 76 -7.21 11.96 -23.54
CA PRO A 76 -6.13 12.88 -23.23
C PRO A 76 -5.69 13.66 -24.46
N ASN A 77 -5.16 14.88 -24.26
CA ASN A 77 -4.59 15.70 -25.33
C ASN A 77 -3.43 14.96 -26.03
N PRO A 78 -3.54 14.64 -27.32
CA PRO A 78 -2.53 13.87 -28.05
C PRO A 78 -1.23 14.63 -28.29
N ALA A 79 -1.21 15.95 -28.06
CA ALA A 79 0.01 16.75 -28.15
C ALA A 79 1.04 16.44 -27.04
N PHE A 80 0.62 15.74 -25.99
CA PHE A 80 1.47 15.38 -24.86
C PHE A 80 1.58 13.85 -24.71
N SER A 81 2.79 13.33 -24.55
CA SER A 81 3.01 11.95 -24.12
C SER A 81 2.47 11.73 -22.71
N PRO A 82 1.96 10.52 -22.40
CA PRO A 82 1.39 10.24 -21.07
C PRO A 82 2.48 10.22 -19.99
N ILE A 83 2.23 10.90 -18.86
CA ILE A 83 3.05 10.83 -17.66
C ILE A 83 2.17 10.44 -16.48
N SER A 84 2.56 9.38 -15.74
CA SER A 84 1.80 8.91 -14.58
C SER A 84 2.54 9.16 -13.28
N LEU A 85 1.97 10.02 -12.44
CA LEU A 85 2.34 10.24 -11.04
C LEU A 85 1.32 9.59 -10.07
N GLY A 86 0.35 8.82 -10.58
CA GLY A 86 -0.73 8.24 -9.76
C GLY A 86 -0.30 6.98 -9.00
N ILE A 87 0.59 6.16 -9.56
CA ILE A 87 0.94 4.83 -9.03
C ILE A 87 2.28 4.89 -8.28
N GLY A 88 2.27 4.52 -7.01
CA GLY A 88 3.45 4.45 -6.15
C GLY A 88 4.25 3.15 -6.31
N GLU A 89 4.77 2.91 -7.49
CA GLU A 89 5.63 1.76 -7.81
C GLU A 89 7.02 2.27 -8.20
N PRO A 90 8.10 1.87 -7.47
CA PRO A 90 9.46 2.29 -7.81
C PRO A 90 9.82 1.98 -9.25
N LYS A 91 10.40 2.96 -9.96
CA LYS A 91 10.86 2.81 -11.35
C LYS A 91 12.38 2.86 -11.49
N HIS A 92 13.13 3.21 -10.43
CA HIS A 92 14.58 3.08 -10.44
C HIS A 92 14.98 1.62 -10.71
N ALA A 93 16.10 1.43 -11.38
CA ALA A 93 16.55 0.09 -11.77
C ALA A 93 16.78 -0.80 -10.55
N THR A 94 16.34 -2.06 -10.65
CA THR A 94 16.73 -3.10 -9.67
C THR A 94 18.24 -3.28 -9.69
N PRO A 95 18.93 -3.26 -8.53
CA PRO A 95 20.37 -3.46 -8.45
C PRO A 95 20.83 -4.75 -9.11
N ALA A 96 21.91 -4.69 -9.87
CA ALA A 96 22.39 -5.83 -10.66
C ALA A 96 22.75 -7.04 -9.77
N PHE A 97 23.39 -6.79 -8.61
CA PHE A 97 23.77 -7.86 -7.68
C PHE A 97 22.57 -8.62 -7.13
N LEU A 98 21.39 -7.97 -6.95
CA LEU A 98 20.17 -8.65 -6.51
C LEU A 98 19.61 -9.57 -7.59
N LYS A 99 19.65 -9.12 -8.85
CA LYS A 99 19.27 -9.98 -9.99
C LYS A 99 20.18 -11.19 -10.11
N GLN A 100 21.49 -10.99 -9.91
CA GLN A 100 22.46 -12.08 -9.93
C GLN A 100 22.24 -13.05 -8.77
N ALA A 101 22.10 -12.55 -7.52
CA ALA A 101 21.84 -13.41 -6.36
C ALA A 101 20.56 -14.24 -6.51
N LEU A 102 19.51 -13.68 -7.12
CA LEU A 102 18.29 -14.42 -7.43
C LEU A 102 18.55 -15.51 -8.50
N ALA A 103 19.25 -15.17 -9.59
CA ALA A 103 19.53 -16.09 -10.68
C ALA A 103 20.39 -17.27 -10.21
N ASP A 104 21.42 -17.02 -9.42
CA ASP A 104 22.33 -18.05 -8.89
C ASP A 104 21.62 -19.02 -7.95
N ALA A 105 20.52 -18.60 -7.32
CA ALA A 105 19.76 -19.41 -6.38
C ALA A 105 18.60 -20.20 -7.01
N LEU A 106 18.33 -20.06 -8.33
CA LEU A 106 17.16 -20.68 -8.95
C LEU A 106 17.21 -22.21 -8.91
N ASP A 107 18.34 -22.82 -9.29
CA ASP A 107 18.45 -24.27 -9.40
C ASP A 107 18.21 -24.99 -8.06
N THR A 108 18.74 -24.45 -6.96
CA THR A 108 18.55 -25.00 -5.62
C THR A 108 17.25 -24.54 -4.97
N GLY A 109 16.87 -23.31 -5.22
CA GLY A 109 15.72 -22.65 -4.58
C GLY A 109 14.35 -23.11 -5.09
N LEU A 110 14.29 -23.79 -6.25
CA LEU A 110 13.05 -24.34 -6.80
C LEU A 110 12.82 -25.80 -6.41
N ALA A 111 13.81 -26.48 -5.85
CA ALA A 111 13.79 -27.93 -5.64
C ALA A 111 12.98 -28.39 -4.42
N THR A 112 12.72 -27.51 -3.43
CA THR A 112 12.11 -27.88 -2.14
C THR A 112 11.10 -26.86 -1.66
N TYR A 113 10.13 -27.34 -0.87
CA TYR A 113 9.22 -26.43 -0.15
C TYR A 113 9.96 -25.61 0.91
N PRO A 114 9.75 -24.30 0.97
CA PRO A 114 10.36 -23.45 1.99
C PRO A 114 9.69 -23.62 3.35
N ALA A 115 10.47 -23.48 4.43
CA ALA A 115 9.92 -23.33 5.75
C ALA A 115 9.21 -21.97 5.88
N THR A 116 8.02 -21.95 6.50
CA THR A 116 7.24 -20.70 6.69
C THR A 116 8.01 -19.66 7.52
N ALA A 117 8.83 -20.11 8.47
CA ALA A 117 9.67 -19.23 9.30
C ALA A 117 10.81 -18.54 8.52
N GLY A 118 11.10 -18.98 7.29
CA GLY A 118 12.30 -18.59 6.56
C GLY A 118 13.55 -19.27 7.12
N THR A 119 14.67 -19.13 6.40
CA THR A 119 15.95 -19.69 6.86
C THR A 119 16.52 -18.92 8.05
N PRO A 120 17.34 -19.57 8.90
CA PRO A 120 18.05 -18.88 9.98
C PRO A 120 18.92 -17.71 9.47
N GLU A 121 19.57 -17.90 8.32
CA GLU A 121 20.43 -16.90 7.67
C GLU A 121 19.65 -15.64 7.27
N LEU A 122 18.46 -15.81 6.70
CA LEU A 122 17.60 -14.67 6.36
C LEU A 122 17.14 -13.92 7.61
N ARG A 123 16.70 -14.64 8.64
CA ARG A 123 16.28 -14.02 9.90
C ARG A 123 17.45 -13.30 10.58
N GLN A 124 18.66 -13.85 10.53
CA GLN A 124 19.85 -13.19 11.04
C GLN A 124 20.16 -11.92 10.24
N ALA A 125 20.14 -11.97 8.90
CA ALA A 125 20.37 -10.79 8.06
C ALA A 125 19.36 -9.66 8.35
N CYS A 126 18.09 -10.00 8.60
CA CYS A 126 17.07 -9.02 9.03
C CYS A 126 17.38 -8.43 10.42
N ALA A 127 17.79 -9.27 11.39
CA ALA A 127 18.18 -8.82 12.73
C ALA A 127 19.43 -7.91 12.69
N ASP A 128 20.43 -8.27 11.91
CA ASP A 128 21.64 -7.47 11.71
C ASP A 128 21.31 -6.10 11.07
N TRP A 129 20.36 -6.08 10.13
CA TRP A 129 19.88 -4.81 9.56
C TRP A 129 19.17 -3.96 10.60
N MET A 130 18.29 -4.53 11.44
CA MET A 130 17.64 -3.80 12.55
C MET A 130 18.67 -3.18 13.50
N GLN A 131 19.73 -3.94 13.83
CA GLN A 131 20.81 -3.43 14.67
C GLN A 131 21.57 -2.29 14.01
N ARG A 132 21.93 -2.41 12.72
CA ARG A 132 22.65 -1.35 12.00
C ARG A 132 21.81 -0.09 11.81
N ARG A 133 20.52 -0.28 11.46
CA ARG A 133 19.64 0.83 11.06
C ARG A 133 19.05 1.58 12.25
N TYR A 134 18.65 0.87 13.29
CA TYR A 134 17.89 1.39 14.42
C TYR A 134 18.59 1.23 15.77
N GLY A 135 19.73 0.56 15.83
CA GLY A 135 20.35 0.19 17.11
C GLY A 135 19.54 -0.83 17.92
N VAL A 136 18.58 -1.49 17.30
CA VAL A 136 17.66 -2.40 17.95
C VAL A 136 18.13 -3.84 17.81
N ALA A 137 18.46 -4.47 18.95
CA ALA A 137 18.78 -5.90 19.01
C ALA A 137 17.47 -6.70 19.12
N VAL A 138 17.22 -7.59 18.17
CA VAL A 138 16.08 -8.52 18.15
C VAL A 138 16.57 -9.95 18.04
N ASN A 139 15.86 -10.88 18.69
CA ASN A 139 16.18 -12.30 18.57
C ASN A 139 15.68 -12.83 17.20
N PRO A 140 16.59 -13.30 16.31
CA PRO A 140 16.21 -13.74 14.98
C PRO A 140 15.31 -14.98 14.96
N SER A 141 15.30 -15.76 16.04
CA SER A 141 14.49 -16.99 16.13
C SER A 141 13.06 -16.75 16.60
N THR A 142 12.82 -15.71 17.40
CA THR A 142 11.53 -15.47 18.05
C THR A 142 10.88 -14.13 17.73
N GLN A 143 11.67 -13.15 17.28
CA GLN A 143 11.22 -11.78 17.06
C GLN A 143 11.30 -11.32 15.59
N ILE A 144 11.71 -12.20 14.67
CA ILE A 144 11.78 -11.94 13.21
C ILE A 144 10.97 -12.99 12.47
N LEU A 145 10.17 -12.54 11.49
CA LEU A 145 9.45 -13.40 10.57
C LEU A 145 9.50 -12.84 9.14
N PRO A 146 10.20 -13.48 8.20
CA PRO A 146 10.17 -13.15 6.79
C PRO A 146 8.76 -13.29 6.20
N VAL A 147 8.40 -12.36 5.28
CA VAL A 147 7.06 -12.28 4.69
C VAL A 147 7.14 -11.99 3.19
N ASN A 148 6.09 -12.35 2.43
CA ASN A 148 6.01 -12.13 0.99
C ASN A 148 5.60 -10.69 0.64
N GLY A 149 6.32 -9.72 1.22
CA GLY A 149 6.06 -8.29 1.19
C GLY A 149 5.05 -7.85 2.25
N SER A 150 5.12 -6.57 2.63
CA SER A 150 4.33 -6.04 3.73
C SER A 150 2.82 -6.03 3.48
N ARG A 151 2.35 -5.92 2.21
CA ARG A 151 0.91 -5.89 1.90
C ARG A 151 0.18 -7.12 2.44
N GLU A 152 0.65 -8.33 2.08
CA GLU A 152 0.02 -9.57 2.55
C GLU A 152 0.24 -9.77 4.05
N ALA A 153 1.39 -9.36 4.56
CA ALA A 153 1.72 -9.49 5.97
C ALA A 153 0.82 -8.62 6.87
N LEU A 154 0.60 -7.35 6.52
CA LEU A 154 -0.30 -6.44 7.23
C LEU A 154 -1.74 -6.98 7.24
N PHE A 155 -2.20 -7.50 6.08
CA PHE A 155 -3.53 -8.09 5.98
C PHE A 155 -3.65 -9.36 6.84
N SER A 156 -2.71 -10.29 6.70
CA SER A 156 -2.73 -11.57 7.43
C SER A 156 -2.47 -11.42 8.92
N PHE A 157 -1.70 -10.41 9.34
CA PHE A 157 -1.49 -10.09 10.74
C PHE A 157 -2.78 -9.64 11.41
N ALA A 158 -3.59 -8.82 10.76
CA ALA A 158 -4.90 -8.45 11.28
C ALA A 158 -5.78 -9.68 11.52
N GLN A 159 -5.74 -10.69 10.62
CA GLN A 159 -6.48 -11.94 10.81
C GLN A 159 -5.97 -12.76 12.01
N THR A 160 -4.70 -12.55 12.39
CA THR A 160 -4.11 -13.21 13.59
C THR A 160 -4.55 -12.53 14.89
N VAL A 161 -4.71 -11.20 14.86
CA VAL A 161 -5.00 -10.39 16.06
C VAL A 161 -6.49 -10.31 16.35
N LEU A 162 -7.33 -10.21 15.30
CA LEU A 162 -8.73 -9.88 15.47
C LEU A 162 -9.57 -11.08 15.95
N ASP A 163 -10.23 -10.88 17.07
CA ASP A 163 -11.29 -11.75 17.57
C ASP A 163 -12.65 -11.16 17.25
N ALA A 164 -13.25 -11.64 16.16
CA ALA A 164 -14.57 -11.21 15.69
C ALA A 164 -15.73 -11.64 16.60
N THR A 165 -15.49 -12.48 17.60
CA THR A 165 -16.50 -12.89 18.60
C THR A 165 -16.69 -11.85 19.70
N ARG A 166 -15.72 -10.94 19.86
CA ARG A 166 -15.85 -9.82 20.80
C ARG A 166 -16.79 -8.77 20.23
N PRO A 167 -17.79 -8.32 21.00
CA PRO A 167 -18.68 -7.25 20.54
C PRO A 167 -17.88 -5.95 20.31
N ASN A 168 -18.24 -5.24 19.24
CA ASN A 168 -17.62 -3.96 18.86
C ASN A 168 -16.10 -4.01 18.59
N ALA A 169 -15.57 -5.17 18.20
CA ALA A 169 -14.16 -5.29 17.80
C ALA A 169 -13.78 -4.16 16.83
N THR A 170 -12.74 -3.40 17.16
CA THR A 170 -12.35 -2.18 16.43
C THR A 170 -10.88 -2.26 15.99
N VAL A 171 -10.61 -1.74 14.78
CA VAL A 171 -9.27 -1.45 14.29
C VAL A 171 -9.14 0.06 14.05
N VAL A 172 -8.15 0.68 14.67
CA VAL A 172 -7.89 2.12 14.55
C VAL A 172 -6.74 2.35 13.56
N PHE A 173 -6.84 3.39 12.72
CA PHE A 173 -5.74 3.82 11.83
C PHE A 173 -5.91 5.27 11.36
N PRO A 174 -4.81 5.91 10.91
CA PRO A 174 -4.86 7.28 10.37
C PRO A 174 -5.79 7.39 9.18
N ASN A 175 -6.28 8.59 8.90
CA ASN A 175 -7.06 8.93 7.71
C ASN A 175 -6.49 10.22 7.11
N PRO A 176 -5.89 10.23 5.92
CA PRO A 176 -5.85 9.15 4.91
C PRO A 176 -4.97 7.95 5.31
N PHE A 177 -5.15 6.84 4.59
CA PHE A 177 -4.56 5.55 4.96
C PHE A 177 -4.25 4.66 3.74
N TYR A 178 -3.54 3.57 3.99
CA TYR A 178 -3.36 2.49 3.02
C TYR A 178 -4.55 1.52 3.10
N GLN A 179 -5.28 1.33 2.00
CA GLN A 179 -6.58 0.63 1.96
C GLN A 179 -6.56 -0.81 2.45
N ILE A 180 -5.38 -1.40 2.59
CA ILE A 180 -5.22 -2.74 3.17
C ILE A 180 -5.68 -2.79 4.63
N TYR A 181 -5.49 -1.71 5.39
CA TYR A 181 -5.89 -1.65 6.80
C TYR A 181 -7.42 -1.79 6.95
N GLU A 182 -8.17 -1.04 6.15
CA GLU A 182 -9.65 -1.13 6.12
C GLU A 182 -10.12 -2.52 5.68
N GLY A 183 -9.57 -3.03 4.57
CA GLY A 183 -9.93 -4.36 4.06
C GLY A 183 -9.64 -5.47 5.07
N ALA A 184 -8.50 -5.39 5.77
CA ALA A 184 -8.11 -6.35 6.81
C ALA A 184 -9.04 -6.29 8.02
N ALA A 185 -9.44 -5.08 8.47
CA ALA A 185 -10.40 -4.88 9.55
C ALA A 185 -11.77 -5.47 9.20
N LEU A 186 -12.35 -5.08 8.06
CA LEU A 186 -13.67 -5.51 7.62
C LEU A 186 -13.76 -7.02 7.43
N LEU A 187 -12.79 -7.63 6.73
CA LEU A 187 -12.79 -9.07 6.50
C LEU A 187 -12.45 -9.86 7.77
N GLY A 188 -11.66 -9.28 8.68
CA GLY A 188 -11.42 -9.81 10.04
C GLY A 188 -12.63 -9.71 10.96
N GLY A 189 -13.68 -8.95 10.57
CA GLY A 189 -14.92 -8.82 11.35
C GLY A 189 -14.87 -7.71 12.40
N ALA A 190 -13.94 -6.77 12.27
CA ALA A 190 -13.85 -5.59 13.12
C ALA A 190 -14.35 -4.34 12.39
N ALA A 191 -14.79 -3.34 13.14
CA ALA A 191 -15.16 -2.04 12.62
C ALA A 191 -13.90 -1.16 12.44
N PRO A 192 -13.71 -0.52 11.27
CA PRO A 192 -12.65 0.46 11.10
C PRO A 192 -13.00 1.76 11.84
N HIS A 193 -12.02 2.35 12.54
CA HIS A 193 -12.13 3.68 13.12
C HIS A 193 -11.05 4.59 12.53
N TYR A 194 -11.47 5.65 11.87
CA TYR A 194 -10.62 6.56 11.11
C TYR A 194 -10.23 7.76 11.95
N VAL A 195 -8.93 8.01 12.14
CA VAL A 195 -8.41 9.16 12.88
C VAL A 195 -7.88 10.18 11.88
N ALA A 196 -8.54 11.33 11.76
CA ALA A 196 -8.14 12.34 10.81
C ALA A 196 -6.73 12.87 11.08
N SER A 197 -5.93 12.96 10.02
CA SER A 197 -4.59 13.57 10.05
C SER A 197 -4.71 15.08 9.94
N ASP A 198 -4.02 15.81 10.82
CA ASP A 198 -4.05 17.26 10.90
C ASP A 198 -2.91 17.90 10.09
N PRO A 199 -3.18 18.65 9.01
CA PRO A 199 -2.15 19.32 8.23
C PRO A 199 -1.29 20.30 9.04
N THR A 200 -1.84 20.92 10.10
CA THR A 200 -1.12 21.88 10.94
C THR A 200 -0.10 21.21 11.87
N ARG A 201 -0.23 19.88 12.05
CA ARG A 201 0.63 19.05 12.87
C ARG A 201 1.48 18.09 12.04
N ASN A 202 1.90 18.50 10.86
CA ASN A 202 2.60 17.63 9.91
C ASN A 202 1.84 16.32 9.63
N PHE A 203 0.53 16.41 9.47
CA PHE A 203 -0.37 15.27 9.23
C PHE A 203 -0.35 14.20 10.32
N ALA A 204 0.07 14.53 11.55
CA ALA A 204 -0.08 13.62 12.68
C ALA A 204 -1.56 13.40 12.99
N PRO A 205 -1.99 12.14 13.21
CA PRO A 205 -3.36 11.87 13.66
C PRO A 205 -3.62 12.45 15.05
N ASP A 206 -4.83 12.93 15.28
CA ASP A 206 -5.24 13.38 16.60
C ASP A 206 -5.76 12.20 17.44
N TRP A 207 -4.85 11.47 18.08
CA TRP A 207 -5.19 10.34 18.93
C TRP A 207 -6.06 10.72 20.13
N ALA A 208 -5.99 11.98 20.57
CA ALA A 208 -6.81 12.48 21.68
C ALA A 208 -8.29 12.67 21.30
N SER A 209 -8.59 12.78 20.00
CA SER A 209 -9.95 12.85 19.50
C SER A 209 -10.71 11.51 19.52
N VAL A 210 -9.97 10.39 19.70
CA VAL A 210 -10.56 9.05 19.72
C VAL A 210 -11.23 8.80 21.08
N PRO A 211 -12.53 8.50 21.12
CA PRO A 211 -13.24 8.27 22.38
C PRO A 211 -12.70 7.05 23.15
N ASP A 212 -12.69 7.13 24.48
CA ASP A 212 -12.28 6.02 25.36
C ASP A 212 -13.05 4.72 25.08
N ALA A 213 -14.33 4.81 24.71
CA ALA A 213 -15.13 3.65 24.34
C ALA A 213 -14.62 2.95 23.06
N VAL A 214 -14.00 3.69 22.15
CA VAL A 214 -13.34 3.14 20.96
C VAL A 214 -12.06 2.45 21.37
N TRP A 215 -11.21 3.11 22.17
CA TRP A 215 -9.97 2.50 22.68
C TRP A 215 -10.24 1.21 23.46
N ALA A 216 -11.27 1.17 24.29
CA ALA A 216 -11.65 -0.02 25.06
C ALA A 216 -12.03 -1.23 24.19
N ASN A 217 -12.46 -1.01 22.95
CA ASN A 217 -12.83 -2.04 21.98
C ASN A 217 -11.75 -2.26 20.89
N THR A 218 -10.68 -1.47 20.91
CA THR A 218 -9.59 -1.58 19.94
C THR A 218 -8.79 -2.85 20.18
N GLN A 219 -8.57 -3.62 19.14
CA GLN A 219 -7.72 -4.81 19.18
C GLN A 219 -6.41 -4.59 18.42
N LEU A 220 -6.45 -3.76 17.37
CA LEU A 220 -5.32 -3.48 16.51
C LEU A 220 -5.31 -1.99 16.13
N LEU A 221 -4.14 -1.38 16.22
CA LEU A 221 -3.86 -0.06 15.65
C LEU A 221 -2.85 -0.21 14.53
N PHE A 222 -3.17 0.29 13.33
CA PHE A 222 -2.19 0.47 12.26
C PHE A 222 -1.59 1.87 12.31
N VAL A 223 -0.28 1.95 12.20
CA VAL A 223 0.49 3.19 12.01
C VAL A 223 1.27 3.08 10.72
N CYS A 224 1.36 4.13 9.94
CA CYS A 224 2.23 4.22 8.77
C CYS A 224 3.23 5.36 8.97
N SER A 225 4.50 5.03 9.26
CA SER A 225 5.56 6.00 9.46
C SER A 225 6.88 5.52 8.84
N PRO A 226 7.33 6.19 7.76
CA PRO A 226 6.76 7.35 7.07
C PRO A 226 5.42 7.09 6.40
N GLY A 227 4.54 8.11 6.39
CA GLY A 227 3.14 8.01 5.99
C GLY A 227 2.93 7.87 4.47
N ASN A 228 1.97 7.05 4.09
CA ASN A 228 1.36 7.05 2.76
C ASN A 228 -0.09 7.55 2.92
N PRO A 229 -0.46 8.71 2.37
CA PRO A 229 0.21 9.48 1.31
C PRO A 229 1.09 10.65 1.78
N THR A 230 1.14 10.98 3.06
CA THR A 230 1.60 12.28 3.58
C THR A 230 3.13 12.44 3.62
N GLY A 231 3.88 11.34 3.70
CA GLY A 231 5.33 11.36 3.89
C GLY A 231 5.78 11.75 5.30
N ALA A 232 4.85 11.98 6.22
CA ALA A 232 5.14 12.40 7.59
C ALA A 232 5.80 11.27 8.40
N VAL A 233 6.77 11.63 9.23
CA VAL A 233 7.44 10.75 10.20
C VAL A 233 6.89 11.01 11.59
N MET A 234 6.44 9.95 12.26
CA MET A 234 5.89 10.05 13.61
C MET A 234 6.99 10.34 14.64
N PRO A 235 6.89 11.43 15.42
CA PRO A 235 7.88 11.79 16.42
C PRO A 235 7.77 10.93 17.70
N LEU A 236 8.79 10.95 18.55
CA LEU A 236 8.89 10.11 19.74
C LEU A 236 7.73 10.34 20.72
N GLU A 237 7.24 11.57 20.83
CA GLU A 237 6.15 11.95 21.72
C GLU A 237 4.81 11.27 21.31
N GLU A 238 4.57 11.12 20.01
CA GLU A 238 3.37 10.42 19.52
C GLU A 238 3.49 8.90 19.76
N TRP A 239 4.69 8.34 19.62
CA TRP A 239 4.95 6.95 20.02
C TRP A 239 4.71 6.71 21.51
N SER A 240 5.16 7.63 22.38
CA SER A 240 4.91 7.53 23.83
C SER A 240 3.41 7.44 24.14
N LYS A 241 2.61 8.34 23.55
CA LYS A 241 1.15 8.34 23.72
C LYS A 241 0.52 7.02 23.27
N LEU A 242 0.94 6.49 22.12
CA LEU A 242 0.40 5.22 21.61
C LEU A 242 0.78 4.03 22.50
N PHE A 243 1.99 4.01 23.05
CA PHE A 243 2.41 2.96 23.99
C PHE A 243 1.62 3.01 25.28
N GLU A 244 1.38 4.21 25.83
CA GLU A 244 0.54 4.40 27.01
C GLU A 244 -0.91 3.93 26.78
N LEU A 245 -1.48 4.25 25.61
CA LEU A 245 -2.82 3.78 25.22
C LEU A 245 -2.84 2.25 25.04
N SER A 246 -1.81 1.68 24.40
CA SER A 246 -1.69 0.23 24.23
C SER A 246 -1.55 -0.50 25.58
N ASP A 247 -0.78 0.04 26.50
CA ASP A 247 -0.63 -0.54 27.86
C ASP A 247 -1.95 -0.49 28.64
N ARG A 248 -2.72 0.60 28.49
CA ARG A 248 -4.00 0.79 29.18
C ARG A 248 -5.11 -0.09 28.63
N HIS A 249 -5.19 -0.23 27.30
CA HIS A 249 -6.31 -0.87 26.61
C HIS A 249 -6.00 -2.25 26.03
N GLY A 250 -4.72 -2.62 25.95
CA GLY A 250 -4.27 -3.96 25.54
C GLY A 250 -4.27 -4.22 24.04
N PHE A 251 -4.41 -3.21 23.18
CA PHE A 251 -4.36 -3.39 21.73
C PHE A 251 -2.92 -3.54 21.21
N VAL A 252 -2.80 -4.14 20.02
CA VAL A 252 -1.51 -4.30 19.33
C VAL A 252 -1.28 -3.15 18.37
N ILE A 253 -0.04 -2.68 18.28
CA ILE A 253 0.42 -1.67 17.32
C ILE A 253 1.14 -2.38 16.19
N ALA A 254 0.64 -2.23 14.96
CA ALA A 254 1.26 -2.67 13.73
C ALA A 254 1.85 -1.46 12.98
N SER A 255 3.16 -1.30 13.01
CA SER A 255 3.89 -0.19 12.38
C SER A 255 4.30 -0.55 10.96
N ASP A 256 3.69 0.08 9.95
CA ASP A 256 4.07 -0.04 8.54
C ASP A 256 5.20 0.94 8.21
N GLU A 257 6.41 0.42 8.09
CA GLU A 257 7.65 1.19 7.91
C GLU A 257 8.27 1.03 6.52
N CYS A 258 7.43 0.73 5.51
CA CYS A 258 7.91 0.42 4.15
C CYS A 258 8.70 1.54 3.47
N TYR A 259 8.60 2.77 3.96
CA TYR A 259 9.25 3.95 3.37
C TYR A 259 10.42 4.48 4.20
N SER A 260 10.84 3.78 5.25
CA SER A 260 11.88 4.23 6.21
C SER A 260 13.22 4.61 5.58
N GLU A 261 13.52 4.07 4.40
CA GLU A 261 14.82 4.28 3.74
C GLU A 261 14.82 5.39 2.67
N ILE A 262 13.65 5.98 2.37
CA ILE A 262 13.52 7.10 1.44
C ILE A 262 13.15 8.35 2.25
N TYR A 263 14.13 9.21 2.56
CA TYR A 263 13.91 10.39 3.39
C TYR A 263 14.77 11.56 2.94
N PHE A 264 14.30 12.77 3.28
CA PHE A 264 14.86 14.03 2.80
C PHE A 264 15.57 14.83 3.92
N ARG A 265 15.36 14.45 5.15
CA ARG A 265 15.97 14.97 6.37
C ARG A 265 17.40 14.44 6.53
N ASP A 266 18.22 15.10 7.37
CA ASP A 266 19.53 14.57 7.74
C ASP A 266 19.39 13.35 8.65
N GLU A 267 18.46 13.40 9.60
CA GLU A 267 18.13 12.27 10.47
C GLU A 267 17.24 11.26 9.77
N ALA A 268 17.59 9.99 9.91
CA ALA A 268 16.77 8.90 9.42
C ALA A 268 15.41 8.85 10.16
N PRO A 269 14.33 8.41 9.51
CA PRO A 269 13.03 8.22 10.15
C PRO A 269 13.09 7.32 11.37
N LEU A 270 12.47 7.76 12.46
CA LEU A 270 12.31 6.96 13.67
C LEU A 270 11.38 5.78 13.40
N GLY A 271 11.84 4.56 13.70
CA GLY A 271 11.00 3.36 13.66
C GLY A 271 10.31 3.06 14.98
N GLY A 272 9.24 2.27 14.97
CA GLY A 272 8.48 1.95 16.19
C GLY A 272 9.30 1.17 17.21
N LEU A 273 10.12 0.21 16.78
CA LEU A 273 10.97 -0.56 17.71
C LEU A 273 12.11 0.31 18.28
N GLU A 274 12.66 1.25 17.48
CA GLU A 274 13.63 2.24 17.97
C GLU A 274 12.99 3.18 19.00
N ALA A 275 11.78 3.66 18.72
CA ALA A 275 11.01 4.48 19.66
C ALA A 275 10.73 3.74 20.97
N ALA A 276 10.35 2.47 20.89
CA ALA A 276 10.15 1.62 22.06
C ALA A 276 11.43 1.50 22.90
N LEU A 277 12.57 1.24 22.24
CA LEU A 277 13.85 1.13 22.92
C LEU A 277 14.24 2.45 23.61
N LYS A 278 14.07 3.60 22.93
CA LYS A 278 14.33 4.94 23.50
C LYS A 278 13.46 5.25 24.73
N LEU A 279 12.28 4.65 24.80
CA LEU A 279 11.34 4.77 25.94
C LEU A 279 11.47 3.64 26.97
N GLY A 280 12.55 2.82 26.88
CA GLY A 280 12.85 1.78 27.85
C GLY A 280 12.03 0.48 27.68
N ARG A 281 11.33 0.31 26.56
CA ARG A 281 10.48 -0.86 26.26
C ARG A 281 11.29 -1.89 25.46
N THR A 282 12.11 -2.68 26.13
CA THR A 282 13.05 -3.63 25.51
C THR A 282 12.42 -4.95 25.06
N ASP A 283 11.25 -5.28 25.58
CA ASP A 283 10.45 -6.45 25.22
C ASP A 283 9.55 -6.23 24.00
N PHE A 284 9.41 -4.97 23.55
CA PHE A 284 8.52 -4.54 22.46
C PHE A 284 7.05 -4.94 22.66
N LYS A 285 6.61 -5.05 23.89
CA LYS A 285 5.26 -5.50 24.24
C LYS A 285 4.19 -4.83 23.36
N ASN A 286 3.34 -5.65 22.73
CA ASN A 286 2.25 -5.23 21.84
C ASN A 286 2.68 -4.41 20.63
N LEU A 287 3.93 -4.49 20.19
CA LEU A 287 4.44 -3.76 19.02
C LEU A 287 5.06 -4.71 18.02
N VAL A 288 4.66 -4.58 16.73
CA VAL A 288 5.32 -5.22 15.59
C VAL A 288 5.53 -4.22 14.48
N ALA A 289 6.71 -4.23 13.86
CA ALA A 289 7.09 -3.38 12.74
C ALA A 289 7.19 -4.21 11.45
N PHE A 290 6.64 -3.67 10.36
CA PHE A 290 6.63 -4.27 9.02
C PHE A 290 7.53 -3.48 8.10
N THR A 291 8.45 -4.14 7.42
CA THR A 291 9.32 -3.51 6.43
C THR A 291 9.37 -4.32 5.14
N SER A 292 9.88 -3.70 4.05
CA SER A 292 9.86 -4.33 2.73
C SER A 292 11.04 -3.89 1.87
N LEU A 293 11.58 -4.82 1.09
CA LEU A 293 12.56 -4.51 0.05
C LEU A 293 11.97 -3.77 -1.16
N SER A 294 10.63 -3.76 -1.30
CA SER A 294 9.97 -3.16 -2.46
C SER A 294 10.37 -1.71 -2.72
N LYS A 295 10.51 -0.90 -1.64
CA LYS A 295 10.83 0.52 -1.73
C LYS A 295 12.31 0.77 -1.44
N ARG A 296 12.85 0.06 -0.46
CA ARG A 296 14.24 0.14 -0.06
C ARG A 296 15.21 -0.20 -1.20
N SER A 297 14.90 -1.26 -1.95
CA SER A 297 15.81 -1.89 -2.91
C SER A 297 15.28 -1.90 -4.35
N ASN A 298 14.21 -1.18 -4.65
CA ASN A 298 13.57 -1.13 -5.99
C ASN A 298 13.23 -2.52 -6.56
N VAL A 299 12.70 -3.42 -5.72
CA VAL A 299 12.34 -4.80 -6.09
C VAL A 299 10.90 -5.15 -5.70
N PRO A 300 9.90 -4.36 -6.12
CA PRO A 300 8.52 -4.63 -5.72
C PRO A 300 8.02 -6.00 -6.19
N GLY A 301 8.52 -6.49 -7.32
CA GLY A 301 8.20 -7.82 -7.87
C GLY A 301 8.79 -8.98 -7.09
N LEU A 302 9.85 -8.79 -6.31
CA LEU A 302 10.50 -9.85 -5.52
C LEU A 302 9.58 -10.38 -4.40
N ARG A 303 8.62 -9.59 -3.95
CA ARG A 303 7.70 -9.92 -2.85
C ARG A 303 8.43 -10.32 -1.57
N SER A 304 9.32 -9.46 -1.08
CA SER A 304 10.13 -9.70 0.12
C SER A 304 10.03 -8.57 1.13
N GLY A 305 10.00 -8.96 2.40
CA GLY A 305 10.01 -8.11 3.58
C GLY A 305 10.10 -8.97 4.83
N PHE A 306 10.01 -8.36 5.99
CA PHE A 306 9.89 -9.07 7.25
C PHE A 306 9.06 -8.28 8.27
N VAL A 307 8.63 -8.98 9.31
CA VAL A 307 8.00 -8.43 10.52
C VAL A 307 8.93 -8.66 11.68
N ALA A 308 9.11 -7.64 12.53
CA ALA A 308 9.91 -7.73 13.74
C ALA A 308 9.16 -7.16 14.95
N GLY A 309 9.41 -7.67 16.16
CA GLY A 309 8.87 -7.09 17.38
C GLY A 309 8.53 -8.10 18.45
N ASP A 310 7.38 -7.91 19.11
CA ASP A 310 6.92 -8.72 20.23
C ASP A 310 6.81 -10.21 19.87
N ALA A 311 7.63 -11.03 20.52
CA ALA A 311 7.66 -12.48 20.31
C ALA A 311 6.31 -13.16 20.62
N ALA A 312 5.51 -12.57 21.51
CA ALA A 312 4.19 -13.08 21.84
C ALA A 312 3.22 -12.98 20.65
N TRP A 313 3.43 -12.04 19.73
CA TRP A 313 2.65 -11.89 18.50
C TRP A 313 3.31 -12.56 17.29
N ILE A 314 4.64 -12.60 17.22
CA ILE A 314 5.36 -13.27 16.12
C ILE A 314 5.05 -14.77 16.09
N LYS A 315 4.98 -15.43 17.25
CA LYS A 315 4.70 -16.87 17.34
C LYS A 315 3.32 -17.27 16.78
N PRO A 316 2.19 -16.69 17.21
CA PRO A 316 0.88 -17.01 16.64
C PRO A 316 0.78 -16.56 15.18
N PHE A 317 1.45 -15.48 14.78
CA PHE A 317 1.49 -15.08 13.38
C PHE A 317 2.21 -16.10 12.48
N LEU A 318 3.31 -16.68 12.94
CA LEU A 318 3.96 -17.79 12.24
C LEU A 318 3.02 -18.99 12.08
N LEU A 319 2.26 -19.34 13.13
CA LEU A 319 1.28 -20.41 13.06
C LEU A 319 0.19 -20.12 12.03
N TYR A 320 -0.39 -18.91 12.05
CA TYR A 320 -1.37 -18.47 11.05
C TYR A 320 -0.82 -18.60 9.64
N ARG A 321 0.39 -18.10 9.40
CA ARG A 321 1.05 -18.14 8.08
C ARG A 321 1.33 -19.57 7.61
N THR A 322 1.56 -20.50 8.51
CA THR A 322 1.74 -21.91 8.16
C THR A 322 0.47 -22.51 7.53
N TYR A 323 -0.70 -22.14 8.03
CA TYR A 323 -1.97 -22.55 7.43
C TYR A 323 -2.33 -21.72 6.19
N HIS A 324 -2.02 -20.44 6.20
CA HIS A 324 -2.26 -19.51 5.09
C HIS A 324 -1.36 -19.79 3.87
N GLY A 325 -0.21 -20.47 4.04
CA GLY A 325 0.72 -20.79 2.96
C GLY A 325 1.70 -19.65 2.62
N GLY A 326 1.96 -18.75 3.55
CA GLY A 326 2.77 -17.53 3.33
C GLY A 326 4.28 -17.75 3.37
N ALA A 327 4.82 -18.87 2.86
CA ALA A 327 6.26 -19.14 2.85
C ALA A 327 6.98 -18.42 1.69
N MET A 328 8.18 -17.87 1.95
CA MET A 328 8.99 -17.18 0.95
C MET A 328 9.83 -18.21 0.17
N SER A 329 9.84 -18.10 -1.16
CA SER A 329 10.68 -18.96 -2.03
C SER A 329 12.16 -18.90 -1.60
N PRO A 330 12.89 -20.02 -1.54
CA PRO A 330 14.31 -20.05 -1.16
C PRO A 330 15.19 -19.16 -2.06
N ALA A 331 14.93 -19.08 -3.35
CA ALA A 331 15.65 -18.18 -4.26
C ALA A 331 15.43 -16.71 -3.87
N VAL A 332 14.21 -16.34 -3.51
CA VAL A 332 13.89 -15.00 -3.00
C VAL A 332 14.56 -14.76 -1.64
N GLN A 333 14.66 -15.76 -0.78
CA GLN A 333 15.36 -15.63 0.50
C GLN A 333 16.84 -15.32 0.31
N THR A 334 17.52 -15.99 -0.63
CA THR A 334 18.93 -15.73 -0.97
C THR A 334 19.14 -14.30 -1.47
N ALA A 335 18.32 -13.84 -2.41
CA ALA A 335 18.37 -12.46 -2.89
C ALA A 335 18.05 -11.45 -1.77
N SER A 336 17.17 -11.80 -0.84
CA SER A 336 16.81 -10.95 0.30
C SER A 336 17.97 -10.81 1.30
N ILE A 337 18.72 -11.89 1.57
CA ILE A 337 19.92 -11.84 2.40
C ILE A 337 20.93 -10.84 1.81
N ALA A 338 21.20 -10.94 0.50
CA ALA A 338 22.09 -10.01 -0.18
C ALA A 338 21.58 -8.55 -0.08
N ALA A 339 20.26 -8.33 -0.23
CA ALA A 339 19.66 -7.01 -0.15
C ALA A 339 19.76 -6.40 1.27
N TRP A 340 19.46 -7.18 2.31
CA TRP A 340 19.57 -6.70 3.70
C TRP A 340 21.02 -6.48 4.13
N GLY A 341 21.97 -7.16 3.50
CA GLY A 341 23.41 -7.01 3.78
C GLY A 341 24.07 -5.80 3.13
N ASP A 342 23.47 -5.18 2.11
CA ASP A 342 24.03 -4.06 1.36
C ASP A 342 23.31 -2.75 1.62
N GLU A 343 24.07 -1.69 1.95
CA GLU A 343 23.55 -0.33 2.14
C GLU A 343 23.93 0.62 1.00
N ALA A 344 24.90 0.26 0.15
CA ALA A 344 25.40 1.16 -0.90
C ALA A 344 24.27 1.49 -1.91
N HIS A 345 23.50 0.47 -2.33
CA HIS A 345 22.37 0.69 -3.25
C HIS A 345 21.23 1.50 -2.60
N VAL A 346 21.06 1.42 -1.28
CA VAL A 346 20.03 2.18 -0.54
C VAL A 346 20.40 3.65 -0.46
N ILE A 347 21.69 3.94 -0.16
CA ILE A 347 22.23 5.31 -0.13
C ILE A 347 22.08 5.96 -1.51
N GLU A 348 22.41 5.24 -2.59
CA GLU A 348 22.25 5.73 -3.95
C GLU A 348 20.79 5.94 -4.33
N ASN A 349 19.90 4.99 -4.01
CA ASN A 349 18.47 5.15 -4.21
C ASN A 349 17.90 6.40 -3.52
N ARG A 350 18.31 6.62 -2.26
CA ARG A 350 17.93 7.81 -1.49
C ARG A 350 18.47 9.10 -2.11
N ARG A 351 19.72 9.09 -2.60
CA ARG A 351 20.33 10.23 -3.30
C ARG A 351 19.50 10.62 -4.53
N MET A 352 19.10 9.65 -5.35
CA MET A 352 18.29 9.89 -6.53
C MET A 352 16.92 10.50 -6.18
N TYR A 353 16.26 10.03 -5.12
CA TYR A 353 15.01 10.63 -4.66
C TYR A 353 15.22 12.05 -4.09
N ARG A 354 16.26 12.29 -3.31
CA ARG A 354 16.59 13.63 -2.78
C ARG A 354 16.78 14.63 -3.91
N GLU A 355 17.56 14.28 -4.92
CA GLU A 355 17.81 15.13 -6.09
C GLU A 355 16.51 15.44 -6.85
N LYS A 356 15.68 14.44 -7.08
CA LYS A 356 14.39 14.57 -7.77
C LYS A 356 13.45 15.51 -7.00
N PHE A 357 13.26 15.28 -5.71
CA PHE A 357 12.38 16.10 -4.88
C PHE A 357 12.88 17.54 -4.72
N ALA A 358 14.19 17.75 -4.62
CA ALA A 358 14.79 19.08 -4.55
C ALA A 358 14.52 19.94 -5.79
N GLN A 359 14.35 19.30 -6.96
CA GLN A 359 14.04 20.00 -8.20
C GLN A 359 12.52 20.15 -8.44
N VAL A 360 11.74 19.11 -8.18
CA VAL A 360 10.29 19.06 -8.51
C VAL A 360 9.45 19.83 -7.51
N THR A 361 9.70 19.66 -6.20
CA THR A 361 8.84 20.24 -5.15
C THR A 361 8.76 21.77 -5.23
N PRO A 362 9.87 22.53 -5.39
CA PRO A 362 9.80 23.98 -5.50
C PRO A 362 9.05 24.50 -6.73
N LEU A 363 9.04 23.72 -7.81
CA LEU A 363 8.25 24.08 -9.00
C LEU A 363 6.76 24.01 -8.72
N LEU A 364 6.32 22.90 -8.13
CA LEU A 364 4.92 22.66 -7.80
C LEU A 364 4.40 23.60 -6.71
N ALA A 365 5.23 23.92 -5.72
CA ALA A 365 4.90 24.84 -4.62
C ALA A 365 4.57 26.28 -5.06
N LYS A 366 4.82 26.63 -6.32
CA LYS A 366 4.42 27.93 -6.88
C LYS A 366 2.92 28.05 -7.10
N GLU A 367 2.23 26.92 -7.30
CA GLU A 367 0.83 26.89 -7.72
C GLU A 367 -0.03 25.97 -6.83
N LEU A 368 0.58 25.06 -6.08
CA LEU A 368 -0.09 24.09 -5.23
C LEU A 368 0.32 24.27 -3.76
N ASP A 369 -0.59 23.97 -2.83
CA ASP A 369 -0.26 23.84 -1.42
C ASP A 369 0.50 22.53 -1.21
N VAL A 370 1.83 22.57 -1.36
CA VAL A 370 2.71 21.40 -1.21
C VAL A 370 4.08 21.82 -0.65
N ALA A 371 4.60 21.00 0.26
CA ALA A 371 5.94 21.15 0.81
C ALA A 371 6.73 19.85 0.64
N LEU A 372 8.06 19.94 0.83
CA LEU A 372 8.93 18.77 0.90
C LEU A 372 8.50 17.92 2.11
N PRO A 373 8.12 16.64 1.92
CA PRO A 373 7.78 15.78 3.04
C PRO A 373 9.01 15.34 3.83
N ASP A 374 8.83 14.76 5.00
CA ASP A 374 9.94 14.16 5.77
C ASP A 374 10.57 12.98 5.00
N ALA A 375 9.73 12.14 4.37
CA ALA A 375 10.14 10.88 3.76
C ALA A 375 9.10 10.36 2.74
N ALA A 376 9.29 9.12 2.29
CA ALA A 376 8.54 8.44 1.23
C ALA A 376 8.83 9.06 -0.16
N PHE A 377 8.10 8.65 -1.17
CA PHE A 377 8.25 9.19 -2.54
C PHE A 377 6.96 9.86 -3.05
N TYR A 378 6.14 10.35 -2.12
CA TYR A 378 4.89 11.04 -2.46
C TYR A 378 4.96 12.51 -2.14
N LEU A 379 4.32 13.32 -3.00
CA LEU A 379 3.85 14.64 -2.64
C LEU A 379 2.35 14.57 -2.39
N TRP A 380 1.92 15.19 -1.28
CA TRP A 380 0.53 15.30 -0.87
C TRP A 380 0.09 16.74 -1.00
N ALA A 381 -0.42 17.12 -2.17
CA ALA A 381 -0.63 18.49 -2.58
C ALA A 381 -2.10 18.90 -2.48
N GLY A 382 -2.36 20.07 -1.92
CA GLY A 382 -3.66 20.74 -2.00
C GLY A 382 -3.90 21.28 -3.41
N VAL A 383 -5.10 21.08 -3.95
CA VAL A 383 -5.49 21.61 -5.26
C VAL A 383 -5.96 23.05 -5.14
N PRO A 384 -5.83 23.90 -6.19
CA PRO A 384 -6.30 25.28 -6.16
C PRO A 384 -7.80 25.38 -5.91
N GLU A 385 -8.22 26.38 -5.14
CA GLU A 385 -9.62 26.60 -4.69
C GLU A 385 -10.62 26.68 -5.86
N ARG A 386 -10.19 27.16 -7.03
CA ARG A 386 -11.05 27.24 -8.22
C ARG A 386 -11.67 25.89 -8.64
N PHE A 387 -11.10 24.77 -8.22
CA PHE A 387 -11.64 23.44 -8.49
C PHE A 387 -12.75 23.04 -7.49
N ALA A 388 -12.86 23.72 -6.34
CA ALA A 388 -13.89 23.45 -5.35
C ALA A 388 -15.31 23.87 -5.82
N HIS A 389 -15.40 24.77 -6.80
CA HIS A 389 -16.67 25.35 -7.25
C HIS A 389 -17.18 24.81 -8.58
N ARG A 390 -16.69 23.67 -9.05
CA ARG A 390 -17.10 23.06 -10.31
C ARG A 390 -18.40 22.27 -10.15
N ASN A 391 -19.50 22.74 -10.78
CA ASN A 391 -20.84 22.13 -10.71
C ASN A 391 -21.00 20.87 -11.61
N ASN A 392 -20.00 19.98 -11.68
CA ASN A 392 -20.05 18.79 -12.51
C ASN A 392 -20.27 17.48 -11.70
N GLY A 393 -20.53 17.59 -10.40
CA GLY A 393 -20.74 16.45 -9.50
C GLY A 393 -19.45 15.71 -9.09
N LEU A 394 -18.26 16.26 -9.45
CA LEU A 394 -16.96 15.78 -9.01
C LEU A 394 -16.49 16.57 -7.78
N SER A 395 -15.72 15.93 -6.90
CA SER A 395 -14.97 16.64 -5.88
C SER A 395 -13.82 17.46 -6.52
N ALA A 396 -13.27 18.42 -5.78
CA ALA A 396 -12.20 19.28 -6.27
C ALA A 396 -10.97 18.51 -6.79
N ASP A 397 -10.58 17.48 -6.08
CA ASP A 397 -9.46 16.60 -6.41
C ASP A 397 -9.76 15.70 -7.64
N GLU A 398 -11.00 15.22 -7.79
CA GLU A 398 -11.45 14.49 -8.97
C GLU A 398 -11.51 15.39 -10.21
N ALA A 399 -12.03 16.60 -10.07
CA ALA A 399 -12.07 17.59 -11.15
C ALA A 399 -10.65 17.98 -11.59
N PHE A 400 -9.77 18.27 -10.64
CA PHE A 400 -8.35 18.57 -10.91
C PHE A 400 -7.68 17.42 -11.68
N ALA A 401 -7.80 16.17 -11.20
CA ALA A 401 -7.18 15.02 -11.83
C ALA A 401 -7.72 14.77 -13.25
N SER A 402 -9.04 14.92 -13.44
CA SER A 402 -9.69 14.70 -14.73
C SER A 402 -9.30 15.75 -15.77
N GLU A 403 -9.28 17.02 -15.40
CA GLU A 403 -8.91 18.11 -16.30
C GLU A 403 -7.41 18.12 -16.62
N LEU A 404 -6.57 17.81 -15.64
CA LEU A 404 -5.12 17.67 -15.86
C LEU A 404 -4.82 16.54 -16.85
N LEU A 405 -5.49 15.38 -16.73
CA LEU A 405 -5.36 14.30 -17.71
C LEU A 405 -5.84 14.74 -19.09
N LEU A 406 -7.02 15.37 -19.17
CA LEU A 406 -7.61 15.83 -20.43
C LEU A 406 -6.69 16.80 -21.17
N GLN A 407 -6.17 17.81 -20.48
CA GLN A 407 -5.47 18.95 -21.10
C GLN A 407 -3.97 18.70 -21.29
N TYR A 408 -3.32 18.00 -20.35
CA TYR A 408 -1.86 17.86 -20.28
C TYR A 408 -1.36 16.42 -20.25
N ASN A 409 -2.27 15.43 -20.28
CA ASN A 409 -1.95 14.00 -20.26
C ASN A 409 -1.05 13.59 -19.08
N VAL A 410 -1.33 14.16 -17.89
CA VAL A 410 -0.68 13.81 -16.63
C VAL A 410 -1.70 13.19 -15.68
N THR A 411 -1.36 12.04 -15.11
CA THR A 411 -2.19 11.31 -14.15
C THR A 411 -1.71 11.56 -12.73
N VAL A 412 -2.62 11.99 -11.85
CA VAL A 412 -2.44 12.07 -10.39
C VAL A 412 -3.54 11.27 -9.69
N LEU A 413 -3.39 10.95 -8.41
CA LEU A 413 -4.41 10.21 -7.68
C LEU A 413 -5.21 11.14 -6.78
N PRO A 414 -6.54 11.25 -6.95
CA PRO A 414 -7.41 12.02 -6.06
C PRO A 414 -7.27 11.57 -4.60
N GLY A 415 -7.12 12.54 -3.71
CA GLY A 415 -6.88 12.28 -2.30
C GLY A 415 -8.09 11.70 -1.59
N SER A 416 -9.30 12.06 -2.00
CA SER A 416 -10.55 11.50 -1.49
C SER A 416 -10.64 9.97 -1.67
N TYR A 417 -9.86 9.39 -2.61
CA TYR A 417 -9.80 7.94 -2.80
C TYR A 417 -8.93 7.23 -1.76
N LEU A 418 -8.03 7.96 -1.12
CA LEU A 418 -7.13 7.45 -0.09
C LEU A 418 -7.65 7.70 1.33
N ALA A 419 -8.80 8.33 1.46
CA ALA A 419 -9.42 8.66 2.74
C ALA A 419 -10.88 8.20 2.77
N ARG A 420 -11.49 8.32 3.94
CA ARG A 420 -12.94 8.13 4.13
C ARG A 420 -13.52 9.35 4.81
N GLU A 421 -14.77 9.60 4.50
CA GLU A 421 -15.56 10.55 5.26
C GLU A 421 -15.82 10.01 6.66
N ALA A 422 -15.45 10.78 7.66
CA ALA A 422 -15.72 10.51 9.07
C ALA A 422 -16.16 11.83 9.72
N ASN A 423 -17.24 11.79 10.48
CA ASN A 423 -17.81 12.98 11.13
C ASN A 423 -18.08 14.16 10.17
N GLY A 424 -18.53 13.88 8.94
CA GLY A 424 -18.81 14.89 7.92
C GLY A 424 -17.58 15.51 7.24
N PHE A 425 -16.39 14.95 7.46
CA PHE A 425 -15.14 15.45 6.89
C PHE A 425 -14.32 14.32 6.25
N ASN A 426 -13.83 14.56 5.02
CA ASN A 426 -12.88 13.69 4.34
C ASN A 426 -11.53 14.42 4.22
N PRO A 427 -10.49 14.02 4.97
CA PRO A 427 -9.19 14.72 4.98
C PRO A 427 -8.40 14.59 3.68
N GLY A 428 -8.85 13.74 2.76
CA GLY A 428 -8.27 13.61 1.42
C GLY A 428 -8.95 14.50 0.37
N ALA A 429 -10.12 15.05 0.67
CA ALA A 429 -10.83 15.93 -0.26
C ALA A 429 -10.04 17.22 -0.53
N GLY A 430 -10.00 17.62 -1.81
CA GLY A 430 -9.24 18.80 -2.24
C GLY A 430 -7.72 18.61 -2.23
N ARG A 431 -7.23 17.38 -2.17
CA ARG A 431 -5.81 17.03 -2.28
C ARG A 431 -5.57 15.97 -3.36
N VAL A 432 -4.36 15.94 -3.89
CA VAL A 432 -3.91 14.87 -4.80
C VAL A 432 -2.60 14.29 -4.31
N ARG A 433 -2.44 12.97 -4.51
CA ARG A 433 -1.16 12.29 -4.31
C ARG A 433 -0.40 12.20 -5.63
N MET A 434 0.85 12.61 -5.62
CA MET A 434 1.79 12.47 -6.72
C MET A 434 2.96 11.58 -6.30
N ALA A 435 3.20 10.49 -7.02
CA ALA A 435 4.32 9.59 -6.78
C ALA A 435 5.48 9.98 -7.72
N LEU A 436 6.58 10.50 -7.19
CA LEU A 436 7.74 10.90 -7.97
C LEU A 436 8.68 9.70 -8.20
N VAL A 437 8.16 8.64 -8.78
CA VAL A 437 8.88 7.37 -9.00
C VAL A 437 9.54 7.26 -10.37
N ALA A 438 9.09 8.05 -11.35
CA ALA A 438 9.67 8.10 -12.70
C ALA A 438 11.07 8.76 -12.69
N GLU A 439 11.75 8.75 -13.85
CA GLU A 439 13.01 9.45 -14.01
C GLU A 439 12.86 10.95 -13.74
N THR A 440 13.93 11.60 -13.30
CA THR A 440 13.90 13.01 -12.89
C THR A 440 13.38 13.92 -14.00
N ALA A 441 13.80 13.70 -15.24
CA ALA A 441 13.34 14.48 -16.38
C ALA A 441 11.82 14.35 -16.62
N GLU A 442 11.27 13.15 -16.51
CA GLU A 442 9.82 12.89 -16.64
C GLU A 442 9.03 13.56 -15.50
N CYS A 443 9.55 13.51 -14.28
CA CYS A 443 8.93 14.18 -13.13
C CYS A 443 8.96 15.71 -13.24
N LEU A 444 10.04 16.28 -13.78
CA LEU A 444 10.16 17.72 -14.04
C LEU A 444 9.18 18.16 -15.14
N GLU A 445 9.10 17.41 -16.23
CA GLU A 445 8.13 17.69 -17.31
C GLU A 445 6.69 17.63 -16.78
N ALA A 446 6.35 16.65 -15.95
CA ALA A 446 5.05 16.59 -15.31
C ALA A 446 4.78 17.82 -14.42
N ALA A 447 5.76 18.25 -13.64
CA ALA A 447 5.65 19.45 -12.80
C ALA A 447 5.44 20.72 -13.62
N GLU A 448 6.16 20.91 -14.71
CA GLU A 448 5.98 22.03 -15.64
C GLU A 448 4.58 22.05 -16.26
N ARG A 449 4.07 20.88 -16.68
CA ARG A 449 2.71 20.76 -17.23
C ARG A 449 1.66 21.10 -16.18
N ILE A 450 1.83 20.64 -14.92
CA ILE A 450 0.94 20.96 -13.79
C ILE A 450 0.97 22.46 -13.49
N VAL A 451 2.14 23.10 -13.47
CA VAL A 451 2.27 24.56 -13.27
C VAL A 451 1.56 25.32 -14.38
N ARG A 452 1.71 24.94 -15.65
CA ARG A 452 0.99 25.57 -16.78
C ARG A 452 -0.51 25.39 -16.63
N PHE A 453 -0.97 24.19 -16.27
CA PHE A 453 -2.38 23.90 -16.02
C PHE A 453 -2.96 24.74 -14.88
N CYS A 454 -2.19 24.93 -13.80
CA CYS A 454 -2.65 25.76 -12.68
C CYS A 454 -2.71 27.26 -13.02
N LYS A 455 -1.95 27.74 -14.01
CA LYS A 455 -1.97 29.15 -14.47
C LYS A 455 -3.05 29.46 -15.50
N ALA A 456 -3.52 28.46 -16.21
CA ALA A 456 -4.58 28.59 -17.23
C ALA A 456 -5.98 28.68 -16.55
#